data_b27c6e13f1c51a85bb15fbc6832d8a55
#
_entry.id   b27c6e13f1c51a85bb15fbc6832d8a55
#
_cell.length_a   1.000
_cell.length_b   1.000
_cell.length_c   1.000
_cell.angle_alpha   90.00
_cell.angle_beta   90.00
_cell.angle_gamma   90.00
#
_symmetry.space_group_name_H-M   'P 1'
#
loop_
_entity.id
_entity.type
_entity.pdbx_description
1 polymer ?
#
loop_
_entity_poly.entity_id
_entity_poly.type
_entity_poly.pdbx_seq_one_letter_code
_entity_poly.pdbx_strand_id
1 'polypeptide(L)'
;PGQYVDVCATSIGKGFAGVMKRHNFAGLEATHGVSISHRSHGSTGQRQDPGKVFKGKKMAGHMGDERVTVQNLKVVAIDASKGLIMVKGGVPGSENAWVRVTDAVKKAGNVTLPMPAGLKKVDEPVAVKAEAEAPADNA
;
A
#
# COMPACT_ATOMS: atom_id res chain seq x y z
N PRO A 1 16.74 2.63 3.86
CA PRO A 1 16.81 2.32 2.43
C PRO A 1 16.79 0.83 2.17
N GLY A 2 16.18 0.37 1.05
CA GLY A 2 16.12 -1.03 0.68
C GLY A 2 14.94 -1.82 1.25
N GLN A 3 14.26 -1.33 2.26
CA GLN A 3 13.06 -1.93 2.84
C GLN A 3 11.88 -1.91 1.86
N TYR A 4 11.01 -2.90 1.96
CA TYR A 4 9.72 -2.90 1.27
C TYR A 4 8.62 -2.41 2.20
N VAL A 5 7.75 -1.57 1.66
CA VAL A 5 6.64 -0.96 2.39
C VAL A 5 5.32 -1.09 1.62
N ASP A 6 4.23 -1.09 2.35
CA ASP A 6 2.87 -1.02 1.80
C ASP A 6 2.33 0.39 2.06
N VAL A 7 1.86 1.05 1.00
CA VAL A 7 1.35 2.42 1.07
C VAL A 7 -0.15 2.43 0.82
N CYS A 8 -0.89 2.96 1.77
CA CYS A 8 -2.34 3.04 1.74
C CYS A 8 -2.79 4.50 1.74
N ALA A 9 -3.70 4.84 0.83
CA ALA A 9 -4.35 6.15 0.78
C ALA A 9 -5.72 6.06 0.11
N THR A 10 -6.45 7.17 0.11
CA THR A 10 -7.67 7.32 -0.68
C THR A 10 -7.30 7.64 -2.12
N SER A 11 -7.78 6.83 -3.06
CA SER A 11 -7.51 7.02 -4.49
C SER A 11 -8.21 8.26 -5.04
N ILE A 12 -7.68 8.80 -6.14
CA ILE A 12 -8.30 9.95 -6.83
C ILE A 12 -9.71 9.57 -7.26
N GLY A 13 -10.70 10.36 -6.87
CA GLY A 13 -12.10 10.20 -7.28
C GLY A 13 -12.28 10.46 -8.77
N LYS A 14 -13.07 9.62 -9.44
CA LYS A 14 -13.40 9.74 -10.86
C LYS A 14 -14.90 9.88 -11.08
N GLY A 15 -15.66 10.04 -9.99
CA GLY A 15 -17.11 10.17 -10.01
C GLY A 15 -17.82 8.92 -10.55
N PHE A 16 -19.02 9.10 -11.10
CA PHE A 16 -19.75 8.01 -11.75
C PHE A 16 -19.07 7.65 -13.08
N ALA A 17 -18.66 6.42 -13.24
CA ALA A 17 -17.98 5.93 -14.42
C ALA A 17 -18.76 4.82 -15.10
N GLY A 18 -18.83 4.88 -16.43
CA GLY A 18 -19.40 3.82 -17.26
C GLY A 18 -18.57 2.54 -17.21
N VAL A 19 -19.16 1.44 -17.65
CA VAL A 19 -18.53 0.10 -17.60
C VAL A 19 -17.22 -0.01 -18.39
N MET A 20 -17.08 0.75 -19.47
CA MET A 20 -15.85 0.77 -20.25
C MET A 20 -14.70 1.37 -19.43
N LYS A 21 -14.92 2.50 -18.73
CA LYS A 21 -13.92 3.15 -17.89
C LYS A 21 -13.68 2.38 -16.60
N ARG A 22 -14.76 1.90 -15.95
CA ARG A 22 -14.68 1.28 -14.63
C ARG A 22 -14.15 -0.15 -14.67
N HIS A 23 -14.50 -0.91 -15.71
CA HIS A 23 -14.22 -2.35 -15.79
C HIS A 23 -13.55 -2.79 -17.08
N ASN A 24 -13.14 -1.84 -17.93
CA ASN A 24 -12.48 -2.12 -19.23
C ASN A 24 -13.31 -2.99 -20.19
N PHE A 25 -14.63 -2.77 -20.22
CA PHE A 25 -15.49 -3.43 -21.18
C PHE A 25 -15.22 -2.88 -22.60
N ALA A 26 -15.27 -3.75 -23.61
CA ALA A 26 -15.06 -3.37 -25.00
C ALA A 26 -16.17 -2.46 -25.57
N GLY A 27 -17.37 -2.52 -24.99
CA GLY A 27 -18.55 -1.86 -25.56
C GLY A 27 -19.18 -2.69 -26.67
N LEU A 28 -20.04 -2.07 -27.48
CA LEU A 28 -20.67 -2.66 -28.65
C LEU A 28 -20.05 -2.10 -29.93
N GLU A 29 -20.38 -2.69 -31.07
CA GLU A 29 -19.87 -2.26 -32.38
C GLU A 29 -20.24 -0.79 -32.68
N ALA A 30 -19.32 -0.11 -33.39
CA ALA A 30 -19.53 1.28 -33.82
C ALA A 30 -20.36 1.38 -35.12
N THR A 31 -20.51 0.26 -35.86
CA THR A 31 -21.17 0.15 -37.13
C THR A 31 -22.18 -1.01 -37.15
N HIS A 32 -22.57 -1.52 -38.32
CA HIS A 32 -23.51 -2.65 -38.48
C HIS A 32 -24.88 -2.42 -37.83
N GLY A 33 -25.40 -1.18 -37.90
CA GLY A 33 -26.74 -0.86 -37.44
C GLY A 33 -26.88 -0.64 -35.93
N VAL A 34 -25.80 -0.70 -35.16
CA VAL A 34 -25.84 -0.36 -33.74
C VAL A 34 -26.09 1.14 -33.60
N SER A 35 -27.17 1.50 -32.89
CA SER A 35 -27.54 2.88 -32.62
C SER A 35 -27.42 3.16 -31.11
N ILE A 36 -26.93 4.32 -30.74
CA ILE A 36 -26.79 4.89 -29.39
C ILE A 36 -26.17 4.01 -28.29
N SER A 37 -26.13 2.69 -28.47
CA SER A 37 -25.70 1.72 -27.43
C SER A 37 -24.21 1.38 -27.49
N HIS A 38 -23.39 2.15 -28.18
CA HIS A 38 -21.96 1.84 -28.42
C HIS A 38 -21.13 1.61 -27.16
N ARG A 39 -21.49 2.28 -26.05
CA ARG A 39 -20.76 2.24 -24.78
C ARG A 39 -21.46 1.44 -23.69
N SER A 40 -22.49 0.67 -24.05
CA SER A 40 -23.25 -0.16 -23.11
C SER A 40 -22.47 -1.34 -22.60
N HIS A 41 -22.91 -1.90 -21.46
CA HIS A 41 -22.28 -3.07 -20.85
C HIS A 41 -22.73 -4.41 -21.47
N GLY A 42 -23.69 -4.41 -22.41
CA GLY A 42 -24.24 -5.59 -23.01
C GLY A 42 -25.28 -6.29 -22.12
N SER A 43 -25.41 -7.61 -22.29
CA SER A 43 -26.37 -8.41 -21.52
C SER A 43 -26.07 -8.42 -20.02
N THR A 44 -27.12 -8.40 -19.21
CA THR A 44 -27.03 -8.53 -17.75
C THR A 44 -27.36 -9.93 -17.25
N GLY A 45 -27.90 -10.80 -18.09
CA GLY A 45 -28.28 -12.16 -17.71
C GLY A 45 -28.91 -12.93 -18.87
N GLN A 46 -29.31 -14.17 -18.60
CA GLN A 46 -29.85 -15.08 -19.63
C GLN A 46 -31.26 -14.69 -20.04
N ARG A 47 -32.27 -15.04 -19.29
CA ARG A 47 -33.67 -14.73 -19.56
C ARG A 47 -34.53 -14.98 -18.32
N GLN A 48 -35.70 -15.67 -18.46
CA GLN A 48 -36.54 -16.09 -17.34
C GLN A 48 -35.83 -17.06 -16.38
N ASP A 49 -34.90 -17.84 -16.86
CA ASP A 49 -33.98 -18.67 -16.08
C ASP A 49 -32.55 -18.13 -16.19
N PRO A 50 -31.94 -17.73 -15.07
CA PRO A 50 -32.34 -17.78 -13.65
C PRO A 50 -33.27 -16.66 -13.19
N GLY A 51 -33.78 -15.77 -14.07
CA GLY A 51 -34.70 -14.67 -13.73
C GLY A 51 -34.14 -13.59 -12.83
N LYS A 52 -32.81 -13.53 -12.69
CA LYS A 52 -32.08 -12.58 -11.84
C LYS A 52 -30.76 -12.19 -12.45
N VAL A 53 -30.23 -11.05 -12.03
CA VAL A 53 -28.83 -10.68 -12.28
C VAL A 53 -27.98 -11.23 -11.14
N PHE A 54 -26.92 -11.95 -11.47
CA PHE A 54 -26.02 -12.52 -10.46
C PHE A 54 -25.32 -11.41 -9.65
N LYS A 55 -25.11 -11.68 -8.36
CA LYS A 55 -24.35 -10.79 -7.49
C LYS A 55 -22.91 -10.63 -8.02
N GLY A 56 -22.36 -9.44 -7.89
CA GLY A 56 -21.01 -9.14 -8.39
C GLY A 56 -20.94 -8.86 -9.91
N LYS A 57 -22.06 -8.82 -10.63
CA LYS A 57 -22.09 -8.38 -12.03
C LYS A 57 -21.51 -6.98 -12.16
N LYS A 58 -20.47 -6.83 -12.97
CA LYS A 58 -19.80 -5.55 -13.20
C LYS A 58 -20.71 -4.59 -13.93
N MET A 59 -20.99 -3.44 -13.33
CA MET A 59 -21.87 -2.38 -13.86
C MET A 59 -21.21 -1.02 -13.68
N ALA A 60 -21.78 0.00 -14.34
CA ALA A 60 -21.44 1.39 -14.10
C ALA A 60 -21.66 1.76 -12.63
N GLY A 61 -20.93 2.73 -12.14
CA GLY A 61 -21.05 3.21 -10.78
C GLY A 61 -19.88 4.11 -10.36
N HIS A 62 -19.84 4.45 -9.10
CA HIS A 62 -18.78 5.28 -8.53
C HIS A 62 -17.41 4.60 -8.71
N MET A 63 -16.40 5.39 -9.08
CA MET A 63 -15.03 4.94 -9.29
C MET A 63 -14.07 5.89 -8.60
N GLY A 64 -13.08 5.33 -7.93
CA GLY A 64 -12.13 6.10 -7.12
C GLY A 64 -12.74 6.58 -5.82
N ASP A 65 -12.03 7.47 -5.12
CA ASP A 65 -12.38 7.95 -3.78
C ASP A 65 -12.62 6.79 -2.79
N GLU A 66 -11.81 5.76 -2.93
CA GLU A 66 -11.83 4.57 -2.10
C GLU A 66 -10.44 4.28 -1.55
N ARG A 67 -10.37 3.63 -0.41
CA ARG A 67 -9.12 3.23 0.21
C ARG A 67 -8.42 2.16 -0.64
N VAL A 68 -7.23 2.48 -1.12
CA VAL A 68 -6.40 1.57 -1.93
C VAL A 68 -5.05 1.38 -1.25
N THR A 69 -4.54 0.16 -1.27
CA THR A 69 -3.19 -0.16 -0.78
C THR A 69 -2.33 -0.65 -1.93
N VAL A 70 -1.22 0.03 -2.17
CA VAL A 70 -0.18 -0.42 -3.09
C VAL A 70 0.90 -1.13 -2.29
N GLN A 71 1.09 -2.40 -2.58
CA GLN A 71 1.97 -3.28 -1.82
C GLN A 71 3.38 -3.35 -2.41
N ASN A 72 4.36 -3.66 -1.54
CA ASN A 72 5.73 -3.99 -1.92
C ASN A 72 6.48 -2.87 -2.66
N LEU A 73 6.29 -1.62 -2.28
CA LEU A 73 7.10 -0.51 -2.77
C LEU A 73 8.47 -0.52 -2.07
N LYS A 74 9.55 -0.33 -2.82
CA LYS A 74 10.90 -0.30 -2.27
C LYS A 74 11.29 1.11 -1.85
N VAL A 75 11.74 1.29 -0.61
CA VAL A 75 12.32 2.55 -0.13
C VAL A 75 13.71 2.71 -0.74
N VAL A 76 13.91 3.76 -1.52
CA VAL A 76 15.16 4.07 -2.21
C VAL A 76 16.08 4.89 -1.32
N ALA A 77 15.56 5.96 -0.76
CA ALA A 77 16.33 6.88 0.08
C ALA A 77 15.44 7.50 1.15
N ILE A 78 16.06 8.00 2.20
CA ILE A 78 15.43 8.71 3.31
C ILE A 78 16.27 9.96 3.58
N ASP A 79 15.61 11.10 3.62
CA ASP A 79 16.21 12.37 4.04
C ASP A 79 15.60 12.78 5.38
N ALA A 80 16.32 12.49 6.45
CA ALA A 80 15.86 12.79 7.80
C ALA A 80 15.80 14.29 8.10
N SER A 81 16.62 15.10 7.44
CA SER A 81 16.66 16.55 7.66
C SER A 81 15.40 17.24 7.13
N LYS A 82 14.85 16.71 6.05
CA LYS A 82 13.61 17.21 5.42
C LYS A 82 12.38 16.37 5.75
N GLY A 83 12.54 15.26 6.46
CA GLY A 83 11.45 14.32 6.76
C GLY A 83 10.88 13.63 5.52
N LEU A 84 11.72 13.34 4.50
CA LEU A 84 11.29 12.74 3.23
C LEU A 84 11.61 11.26 3.17
N ILE A 85 10.66 10.48 2.66
CA ILE A 85 10.82 9.06 2.31
C ILE A 85 10.62 8.92 0.79
N MET A 86 11.64 8.46 0.08
CA MET A 86 11.56 8.23 -1.36
C MET A 86 11.30 6.76 -1.64
N VAL A 87 10.17 6.47 -2.30
CA VAL A 87 9.76 5.11 -2.68
C VAL A 87 9.78 4.94 -4.20
N LYS A 88 10.14 3.74 -4.66
CA LYS A 88 10.10 3.38 -6.08
C LYS A 88 8.73 2.80 -6.41
N GLY A 89 7.97 3.49 -7.28
CA GLY A 89 6.66 3.05 -7.76
C GLY A 89 5.57 4.10 -7.56
N GLY A 90 4.33 3.73 -7.85
CA GLY A 90 3.18 4.62 -7.73
C GLY A 90 2.65 4.68 -6.29
N VAL A 91 2.47 5.87 -5.78
CA VAL A 91 1.80 6.13 -4.50
C VAL A 91 0.33 6.42 -4.79
N PRO A 92 -0.63 5.81 -4.08
CA PRO A 92 -2.04 6.07 -4.31
C PRO A 92 -2.46 7.44 -3.80
N GLY A 93 -3.51 8.00 -4.40
CA GLY A 93 -4.07 9.31 -4.02
C GLY A 93 -3.63 10.45 -4.93
N SER A 94 -4.07 11.67 -4.59
CA SER A 94 -3.67 12.89 -5.25
C SER A 94 -2.35 13.42 -4.69
N GLU A 95 -1.74 14.37 -5.37
CA GLU A 95 -0.62 15.14 -4.83
C GLU A 95 -1.04 15.82 -3.51
N ASN A 96 -0.11 15.90 -2.58
CA ASN A 96 -0.32 16.44 -1.22
C ASN A 96 -1.40 15.73 -0.38
N ALA A 97 -1.82 14.52 -0.77
CA ALA A 97 -2.74 13.73 0.03
C ALA A 97 -2.02 13.04 1.20
N TRP A 98 -2.75 12.75 2.25
CA TRP A 98 -2.28 11.94 3.35
C TRP A 98 -2.15 10.48 2.93
N VAL A 99 -1.00 9.89 3.23
CA VAL A 99 -0.72 8.47 2.99
C VAL A 99 -0.31 7.79 4.29
N ARG A 100 -0.66 6.53 4.41
CA ARG A 100 -0.20 5.66 5.50
C ARG A 100 0.83 4.70 4.94
N VAL A 101 2.04 4.74 5.46
CA VAL A 101 3.13 3.82 5.13
C VAL A 101 3.25 2.79 6.26
N THR A 102 3.30 1.52 5.89
CA THR A 102 3.49 0.40 6.83
C THR A 102 4.50 -0.58 6.24
N ASP A 103 5.06 -1.44 7.07
CA ASP A 103 5.94 -2.50 6.59
C ASP A 103 5.20 -3.43 5.63
N ALA A 104 5.91 -3.94 4.61
CA ALA A 104 5.32 -4.87 3.65
C ALA A 104 4.98 -6.20 4.32
N VAL A 105 3.69 -6.60 4.22
CA VAL A 105 3.21 -7.87 4.80
C VAL A 105 3.70 -9.07 3.99
N LYS A 106 3.75 -8.96 2.65
CA LYS A 106 4.07 -10.08 1.75
C LYS A 106 5.55 -10.21 1.42
N LYS A 107 6.33 -9.15 1.56
CA LYS A 107 7.73 -9.13 1.16
C LYS A 107 8.59 -8.51 2.25
N ALA A 108 9.01 -9.33 3.18
CA ALA A 108 10.07 -8.95 4.11
C ALA A 108 11.39 -8.80 3.32
N GLY A 109 12.05 -7.66 3.46
CA GLY A 109 13.39 -7.47 2.90
C GLY A 109 14.43 -8.21 3.71
N ASN A 110 15.52 -8.67 3.07
CA ASN A 110 16.69 -9.24 3.76
C ASN A 110 17.57 -8.17 4.42
N VAL A 111 17.00 -7.01 4.72
CA VAL A 111 17.70 -5.89 5.34
C VAL A 111 17.45 -5.94 6.84
N THR A 112 18.51 -5.96 7.62
CA THR A 112 18.43 -5.77 9.07
C THR A 112 17.91 -4.34 9.31
N LEU A 113 16.65 -4.25 9.67
CA LEU A 113 15.99 -2.96 9.88
C LEU A 113 16.30 -2.47 11.28
N PRO A 114 16.65 -1.18 11.46
CA PRO A 114 16.74 -0.62 12.80
C PRO A 114 15.34 -0.64 13.43
N MET A 115 15.25 -1.06 14.68
CA MET A 115 14.00 -1.01 15.43
C MET A 115 13.47 0.43 15.45
N PRO A 116 12.17 0.66 15.16
CA PRO A 116 11.61 2.02 15.06
C PRO A 116 11.68 2.82 16.37
N ALA A 117 11.60 2.15 17.50
CA ALA A 117 11.87 2.71 18.81
C ALA A 117 13.15 2.06 19.32
N GLY A 118 14.28 2.73 19.21
CA GLY A 118 15.50 2.25 19.81
C GLY A 118 15.25 1.85 21.26
N LEU A 119 15.52 0.61 21.59
CA LEU A 119 15.59 0.22 23.00
C LEU A 119 16.61 1.17 23.64
N LYS A 120 16.20 1.92 24.68
CA LYS A 120 17.15 2.63 25.51
C LYS A 120 18.21 1.61 25.90
N LYS A 121 19.44 1.79 25.45
CA LYS A 121 20.55 1.03 26.00
C LYS A 121 20.54 1.31 27.47
N VAL A 122 20.15 0.35 28.27
CA VAL A 122 20.37 0.39 29.72
C VAL A 122 21.90 0.32 29.82
N ASP A 123 22.50 1.43 30.24
CA ASP A 123 23.92 1.43 30.55
C ASP A 123 24.13 0.33 31.57
N GLU A 124 24.83 -0.73 31.20
CA GLU A 124 25.23 -1.78 32.12
C GLU A 124 26.05 -1.09 33.21
N PRO A 125 25.72 -1.31 34.50
CA PRO A 125 26.52 -0.73 35.57
C PRO A 125 27.97 -1.20 35.38
N VAL A 126 28.86 -0.23 35.21
CA VAL A 126 30.30 -0.49 35.15
C VAL A 126 30.66 -1.30 36.40
N ALA A 127 31.01 -2.57 36.21
CA ALA A 127 31.51 -3.41 37.28
C ALA A 127 32.75 -2.74 37.83
N VAL A 128 32.63 -2.15 39.02
CA VAL A 128 33.76 -1.64 39.76
C VAL A 128 34.65 -2.82 40.10
N LYS A 129 35.79 -2.91 39.41
CA LYS A 129 36.87 -3.84 39.82
C LYS A 129 37.24 -3.51 41.23
N ALA A 130 36.83 -4.35 42.17
CA ALA A 130 37.39 -4.37 43.50
C ALA A 130 38.85 -4.75 43.39
N GLU A 131 39.72 -3.77 43.59
CA GLU A 131 41.15 -3.95 43.71
C GLU A 131 41.37 -4.70 45.02
N ALA A 132 41.76 -5.97 44.89
CA ALA A 132 42.13 -6.80 46.04
C ALA A 132 43.48 -6.31 46.58
N GLU A 133 43.43 -5.60 47.66
CA GLU A 133 44.57 -5.25 48.48
C GLU A 133 45.14 -6.54 49.11
N ALA A 134 46.34 -6.90 48.72
CA ALA A 134 47.08 -8.03 49.31
C ALA A 134 47.57 -7.68 50.69
N PRO A 135 47.41 -8.55 51.69
CA PRO A 135 47.98 -8.28 53.01
C PRO A 135 49.51 -8.49 52.96
N ALA A 136 50.20 -7.45 53.40
CA ALA A 136 51.63 -7.53 53.68
C ALA A 136 51.86 -8.44 54.87
N ASP A 137 52.58 -9.50 54.65
CA ASP A 137 53.06 -10.41 55.70
C ASP A 137 54.35 -9.82 56.26
N ASN A 138 54.34 -9.52 57.57
CA ASN A 138 55.53 -9.19 58.34
C ASN A 138 55.94 -10.37 59.22
N ALA A 139 57.09 -10.90 59.01
CA ALA A 139 57.89 -11.51 60.04
C ALA A 139 59.37 -11.53 59.64
#